data_c1caf505ae5dc35d5d6c55b906cec757
#
_entry.id   c1caf505ae5dc35d5d6c55b906cec757
#
_cell.length_a   1.000
_cell.length_b   1.000
_cell.length_c   1.000
_cell.angle_alpha   90.00
_cell.angle_beta   90.00
_cell.angle_gamma   90.00
#
_symmetry.space_group_name_H-M   'P 1'
#
loop_
_entity.id
_entity.type
_entity.pdbx_description
1 polymer ?
#
loop_
_entity_poly.entity_id
_entity_poly.type
_entity_poly.pdbx_seq_one_letter_code
_entity_poly.pdbx_strand_id
1 'polypeptide(L)'
;KSGGTTRRAAKMVCLNIDHPEIEKFVNWKVEEEKKVAALIAAGYDPDYEGEAYRTVSGQNSNNSVRIPNAFFKAKEQGKNWDLTGRVKGNVVKSVPTEKLWQDIAFAAWACADPGVQYDTTINEWHTCPKGGRINASNPCSEYMFLDNTACNLASINLAHFFDPKSLTF
;
A
#
# COMPACT_ATOMS: atom_id res chain seq x y z
N LYS A 1 3.18 -18.99 -2.41
CA LYS A 1 4.63 -18.77 -2.22
C LYS A 1 5.26 -18.49 -3.57
N SER A 2 5.96 -17.38 -3.70
CA SER A 2 6.82 -17.09 -4.86
C SER A 2 8.26 -16.86 -4.36
N GLY A 3 9.26 -17.04 -5.23
CA GLY A 3 10.66 -16.85 -4.86
C GLY A 3 11.32 -18.02 -4.11
N GLY A 4 10.75 -19.22 -4.14
CA GLY A 4 11.33 -20.43 -3.53
C GLY A 4 11.22 -20.45 -1.99
N THR A 5 12.22 -21.06 -1.34
CA THR A 5 12.25 -21.27 0.12
C THR A 5 12.86 -20.11 0.91
N THR A 6 13.53 -19.16 0.26
CA THR A 6 14.36 -18.14 0.91
C THR A 6 13.66 -16.82 1.15
N ARG A 7 12.56 -16.52 0.45
CA ARG A 7 11.82 -15.26 0.60
C ARG A 7 10.32 -15.47 0.59
N ARG A 8 9.62 -14.72 1.45
CA ARG A 8 8.17 -14.67 1.46
C ARG A 8 7.67 -13.85 0.27
N ALA A 9 6.58 -14.31 -0.37
CA ALA A 9 5.92 -13.52 -1.40
C ALA A 9 5.32 -12.24 -0.78
N ALA A 10 5.42 -11.13 -1.48
CA ALA A 10 4.78 -9.87 -1.14
C ALA A 10 3.99 -9.33 -2.33
N LYS A 11 2.88 -8.66 -2.04
CA LYS A 11 2.01 -8.00 -3.02
C LYS A 11 1.82 -6.54 -2.60
N MET A 12 1.79 -5.63 -3.57
CA MET A 12 1.21 -4.30 -3.39
C MET A 12 -0.20 -4.30 -3.97
N VAL A 13 -1.15 -3.81 -3.20
CA VAL A 13 -2.51 -3.52 -3.67
C VAL A 13 -2.77 -2.04 -3.52
N CYS A 14 -2.88 -1.34 -4.64
CA CYS A 14 -3.23 0.08 -4.66
C CYS A 14 -4.71 0.24 -5.00
N LEU A 15 -5.42 1.03 -4.22
CA LEU A 15 -6.81 1.37 -4.51
C LEU A 15 -6.99 2.89 -4.53
N ASN A 16 -7.68 3.39 -5.55
CA ASN A 16 -7.98 4.81 -5.64
C ASN A 16 -8.98 5.22 -4.57
N ILE A 17 -8.78 6.39 -3.97
CA ILE A 17 -9.61 6.90 -2.87
C ILE A 17 -11.08 7.13 -3.26
N ASP A 18 -11.37 7.22 -4.55
CA ASP A 18 -12.73 7.33 -5.09
C ASP A 18 -13.40 5.97 -5.38
N HIS A 19 -12.76 4.85 -4.99
CA HIS A 19 -13.33 3.52 -5.22
C HIS A 19 -14.54 3.27 -4.30
N PRO A 20 -15.63 2.66 -4.78
CA PRO A 20 -16.82 2.36 -3.96
C PRO A 20 -16.56 1.55 -2.70
N GLU A 21 -15.54 0.70 -2.72
CA GLU A 21 -15.15 -0.20 -1.62
C GLU A 21 -14.02 0.38 -0.75
N ILE A 22 -13.67 1.66 -0.90
CA ILE A 22 -12.48 2.24 -0.23
C ILE A 22 -12.57 2.14 1.29
N GLU A 23 -13.75 2.34 1.89
CA GLU A 23 -13.94 2.25 3.34
C GLU A 23 -13.65 0.83 3.86
N LYS A 24 -14.06 -0.20 3.12
CA LYS A 24 -13.74 -1.60 3.46
C LYS A 24 -12.26 -1.89 3.29
N PHE A 25 -11.66 -1.40 2.20
CA PHE A 25 -10.25 -1.58 1.91
C PHE A 25 -9.37 -0.97 3.01
N VAL A 26 -9.67 0.25 3.44
CA VAL A 26 -8.96 0.95 4.52
C VAL A 26 -9.02 0.17 5.83
N ASN A 27 -10.20 -0.37 6.18
CA ASN A 27 -10.41 -1.04 7.46
C ASN A 27 -10.08 -2.55 7.43
N TRP A 28 -9.77 -3.11 6.27
CA TRP A 28 -9.62 -4.57 6.12
C TRP A 28 -8.64 -5.18 7.12
N LYS A 29 -7.41 -4.67 7.19
CA LYS A 29 -6.41 -5.24 8.10
C LYS A 29 -6.72 -4.95 9.57
N VAL A 30 -7.36 -3.84 9.89
CA VAL A 30 -7.84 -3.56 11.25
C VAL A 30 -8.82 -4.67 11.71
N GLU A 31 -9.72 -5.09 10.82
CA GLU A 31 -10.66 -6.19 11.13
C GLU A 31 -9.95 -7.55 11.23
N GLU A 32 -8.91 -7.78 10.43
CA GLU A 32 -8.11 -9.01 10.55
C GLU A 32 -7.30 -9.04 11.86
N GLU A 33 -6.74 -7.93 12.32
CA GLU A 33 -6.04 -7.83 13.61
C GLU A 33 -6.97 -8.07 14.80
N LYS A 34 -8.24 -7.65 14.71
CA LYS A 34 -9.25 -7.98 15.73
C LYS A 34 -9.48 -9.49 15.82
N LYS A 35 -9.47 -10.19 14.67
CA LYS A 35 -9.59 -11.67 14.65
C LYS A 35 -8.37 -12.33 15.29
N VAL A 36 -7.16 -11.83 15.00
CA VAL A 36 -5.92 -12.31 15.64
C VAL A 36 -6.01 -12.14 17.15
N ALA A 37 -6.39 -10.96 17.64
CA ALA A 37 -6.54 -10.69 19.06
C ALA A 37 -7.55 -11.67 19.74
N ALA A 38 -8.66 -11.95 19.07
CA ALA A 38 -9.66 -12.91 19.56
C ALA A 38 -9.12 -14.35 19.59
N LEU A 39 -8.34 -14.76 18.59
CA LEU A 39 -7.72 -16.08 18.54
C LEU A 39 -6.65 -16.23 19.65
N ILE A 40 -5.82 -15.22 19.86
CA ILE A 40 -4.82 -15.23 20.95
C ILE A 40 -5.52 -15.31 22.32
N ALA A 41 -6.61 -14.57 22.51
CA ALA A 41 -7.40 -14.65 23.74
C ALA A 41 -8.04 -16.02 23.96
N ALA A 42 -8.29 -16.78 22.88
CA ALA A 42 -8.77 -18.16 22.91
C ALA A 42 -7.65 -19.19 23.10
N GLY A 43 -6.38 -18.77 23.22
CA GLY A 43 -5.22 -19.65 23.49
C GLY A 43 -4.43 -20.07 22.26
N TYR A 44 -4.66 -19.48 21.09
CA TYR A 44 -3.81 -19.71 19.90
C TYR A 44 -2.45 -19.03 20.04
N ASP A 45 -1.45 -19.58 19.36
CA ASP A 45 -0.07 -19.09 19.36
C ASP A 45 -0.01 -17.63 18.87
N PRO A 46 0.52 -16.67 19.70
CA PRO A 46 0.63 -15.26 19.36
C PRO A 46 1.83 -14.93 18.46
N ASP A 47 2.71 -15.91 18.17
CA ASP A 47 3.85 -15.67 17.28
C ASP A 47 3.38 -15.21 15.92
N TYR A 48 4.13 -14.27 15.31
CA TYR A 48 3.80 -13.70 13.99
C TYR A 48 3.72 -14.78 12.90
N GLU A 49 4.50 -15.86 13.02
CA GLU A 49 4.40 -17.06 12.18
C GLU A 49 3.48 -18.13 12.75
N GLY A 50 2.86 -17.86 13.90
CA GLY A 50 1.95 -18.75 14.63
C GLY A 50 0.61 -18.96 13.93
N GLU A 51 -0.22 -19.81 14.54
CA GLU A 51 -1.49 -20.22 13.95
C GLU A 51 -2.49 -19.06 13.85
N ALA A 52 -2.53 -18.16 14.84
CA ALA A 52 -3.43 -17.00 14.82
C ALA A 52 -3.22 -16.15 13.55
N TYR A 53 -1.98 -15.81 13.22
CA TYR A 53 -1.65 -15.00 12.04
C TYR A 53 -1.77 -15.76 10.71
N ARG A 54 -1.61 -17.06 10.70
CA ARG A 54 -1.75 -17.89 9.49
C ARG A 54 -3.20 -18.04 9.01
N THR A 55 -4.16 -17.86 9.90
CA THR A 55 -5.59 -18.03 9.60
C THR A 55 -6.26 -16.77 9.09
N VAL A 56 -5.65 -15.59 9.27
CA VAL A 56 -6.19 -14.31 8.79
C VAL A 56 -5.68 -13.95 7.41
N SER A 57 -6.44 -13.15 6.69
CA SER A 57 -6.13 -12.81 5.30
C SER A 57 -5.18 -11.60 5.19
N GLY A 58 -4.52 -11.47 4.03
CA GLY A 58 -3.76 -10.28 3.68
C GLY A 58 -2.37 -10.14 4.29
N GLN A 59 -1.81 -11.18 4.94
CA GLN A 59 -0.49 -11.12 5.59
C GLN A 59 0.68 -10.84 4.62
N ASN A 60 0.53 -11.18 3.33
CA ASN A 60 1.54 -10.91 2.29
C ASN A 60 1.16 -9.73 1.40
N SER A 61 0.15 -8.94 1.78
CA SER A 61 -0.34 -7.80 1.03
C SER A 61 0.02 -6.51 1.74
N ASN A 62 0.74 -5.64 1.04
CA ASN A 62 0.92 -4.25 1.43
C ASN A 62 -0.15 -3.44 0.71
N ASN A 63 -1.00 -2.75 1.45
CA ASN A 63 -2.10 -1.99 0.88
C ASN A 63 -1.78 -0.50 0.88
N SER A 64 -2.09 0.18 -0.20
CA SER A 64 -1.92 1.64 -0.30
C SER A 64 -3.13 2.30 -0.95
N VAL A 65 -3.49 3.46 -0.45
CA VAL A 65 -4.53 4.31 -1.03
C VAL A 65 -3.90 5.33 -1.97
N ARG A 66 -4.34 5.35 -3.22
CA ARG A 66 -3.94 6.37 -4.22
C ARG A 66 -4.81 7.60 -4.05
N ILE A 67 -4.19 8.75 -3.72
CA ILE A 67 -4.89 9.99 -3.39
C ILE A 67 -4.45 11.12 -4.32
N PRO A 68 -5.35 11.68 -5.14
CA PRO A 68 -5.06 12.85 -5.97
C PRO A 68 -5.11 14.14 -5.15
N ASN A 69 -4.43 15.19 -5.61
CA ASN A 69 -4.46 16.52 -4.99
C ASN A 69 -5.88 17.08 -4.84
N ALA A 70 -6.80 16.69 -5.73
CA ALA A 70 -8.21 17.10 -5.67
C ALA A 70 -8.89 16.67 -4.36
N PHE A 71 -8.54 15.51 -3.80
CA PHE A 71 -9.06 15.05 -2.50
C PHE A 71 -8.64 16.00 -1.37
N PHE A 72 -7.37 16.39 -1.32
CA PHE A 72 -6.87 17.30 -0.28
C PHE A 72 -7.50 18.68 -0.39
N LYS A 73 -7.69 19.20 -1.62
CA LYS A 73 -8.42 20.45 -1.84
C LYS A 73 -9.88 20.37 -1.36
N ALA A 74 -10.54 19.24 -1.61
CA ALA A 74 -11.90 19.02 -1.11
C ALA A 74 -11.94 18.94 0.42
N LYS A 75 -10.93 18.28 1.03
CA LYS A 75 -10.77 18.19 2.48
C LYS A 75 -10.58 19.56 3.13
N GLU A 76 -9.68 20.39 2.61
CA GLU A 76 -9.46 21.78 3.08
C GLU A 76 -10.74 22.62 3.03
N GLN A 77 -11.64 22.35 2.08
CA GLN A 77 -12.91 23.02 1.91
C GLN A 77 -14.05 22.37 2.72
N GLY A 78 -13.80 21.32 3.51
CA GLY A 78 -14.81 20.60 4.28
C GLY A 78 -15.88 19.91 3.41
N LYS A 79 -15.54 19.57 2.16
CA LYS A 79 -16.46 18.95 1.21
C LYS A 79 -16.52 17.43 1.36
N ASN A 80 -17.57 16.85 0.81
CA ASN A 80 -17.64 15.42 0.62
C ASN A 80 -16.80 14.97 -0.59
N TRP A 81 -16.46 13.70 -0.58
CA TRP A 81 -15.76 13.00 -1.66
C TRP A 81 -16.68 11.93 -2.27
N ASP A 82 -16.81 11.96 -3.58
CA ASP A 82 -17.66 11.04 -4.30
C ASP A 82 -16.93 9.75 -4.62
N LEU A 83 -17.55 8.63 -4.24
CA LEU A 83 -17.12 7.29 -4.60
C LEU A 83 -17.79 6.90 -5.91
N THR A 84 -16.98 6.56 -6.91
CA THR A 84 -17.42 6.42 -8.31
C THR A 84 -17.40 4.97 -8.76
N GLY A 85 -18.52 4.51 -9.30
CA GLY A 85 -18.65 3.16 -9.87
C GLY A 85 -17.73 2.95 -11.09
N ARG A 86 -17.03 1.83 -11.13
CA ARG A 86 -15.99 1.55 -12.14
C ARG A 86 -16.51 1.17 -13.53
N VAL A 87 -17.76 0.75 -13.62
CA VAL A 87 -18.37 0.35 -14.90
C VAL A 87 -19.10 1.51 -15.58
N LYS A 88 -19.94 2.21 -14.80
CA LYS A 88 -20.82 3.27 -15.34
C LYS A 88 -20.31 4.68 -15.07
N GLY A 89 -19.27 4.85 -14.24
CA GLY A 89 -18.75 6.16 -13.86
C GLY A 89 -19.69 7.03 -13.01
N ASN A 90 -20.81 6.46 -12.53
CA ASN A 90 -21.76 7.19 -11.70
C ASN A 90 -21.31 7.27 -10.24
N VAL A 91 -21.72 8.31 -9.55
CA VAL A 91 -21.53 8.42 -8.10
C VAL A 91 -22.39 7.36 -7.41
N VAL A 92 -21.76 6.52 -6.62
CA VAL A 92 -22.40 5.44 -5.85
C VAL A 92 -22.69 5.90 -4.42
N LYS A 93 -21.77 6.66 -3.85
CA LYS A 93 -21.83 7.16 -2.46
C LYS A 93 -21.01 8.44 -2.36
N SER A 94 -21.39 9.34 -1.49
CA SER A 94 -20.61 10.52 -1.12
C SER A 94 -20.28 10.45 0.36
N VAL A 95 -19.01 10.65 0.73
CA VAL A 95 -18.51 10.51 2.10
C VAL A 95 -17.76 11.77 2.52
N PRO A 96 -17.81 12.19 3.80
CA PRO A 96 -17.03 13.31 4.28
C PRO A 96 -15.52 13.02 4.13
N THR A 97 -14.79 13.95 3.49
CA THR A 97 -13.34 13.81 3.29
C THR A 97 -12.58 13.66 4.61
N GLU A 98 -12.98 14.42 5.63
CA GLU A 98 -12.36 14.35 6.95
C GLU A 98 -12.48 12.97 7.58
N LYS A 99 -13.70 12.37 7.53
CA LYS A 99 -13.93 11.02 8.06
C LYS A 99 -13.03 10.00 7.36
N LEU A 100 -13.00 10.03 6.02
CA LEU A 100 -12.21 9.06 5.25
C LEU A 100 -10.71 9.21 5.54
N TRP A 101 -10.23 10.45 5.70
CA TRP A 101 -8.85 10.72 6.08
C TRP A 101 -8.50 10.21 7.48
N GLN A 102 -9.40 10.42 8.45
CA GLN A 102 -9.26 9.90 9.81
C GLN A 102 -9.28 8.37 9.86
N ASP A 103 -10.15 7.72 9.07
CA ASP A 103 -10.19 6.26 8.97
C ASP A 103 -8.85 5.71 8.43
N ILE A 104 -8.25 6.35 7.42
CA ILE A 104 -6.92 5.99 6.89
C ILE A 104 -5.84 6.15 7.96
N ALA A 105 -5.83 7.29 8.66
CA ALA A 105 -4.84 7.56 9.70
C ALA A 105 -4.96 6.59 10.87
N PHE A 106 -6.19 6.29 11.30
CA PHE A 106 -6.44 5.31 12.34
C PHE A 106 -5.98 3.91 11.95
N ALA A 107 -6.32 3.45 10.75
CA ALA A 107 -5.93 2.13 10.28
C ALA A 107 -4.39 2.00 10.18
N ALA A 108 -3.72 3.02 9.63
CA ALA A 108 -2.26 3.05 9.57
C ALA A 108 -1.61 3.03 10.95
N TRP A 109 -2.18 3.71 11.94
CA TRP A 109 -1.71 3.66 13.32
C TRP A 109 -1.94 2.28 13.95
N ALA A 110 -3.10 1.68 13.73
CA ALA A 110 -3.52 0.44 14.39
C ALA A 110 -2.80 -0.81 13.85
N CYS A 111 -2.52 -0.87 12.54
CA CYS A 111 -1.98 -2.07 11.90
C CYS A 111 -0.93 -1.80 10.80
N ALA A 112 -0.36 -0.59 10.75
CA ALA A 112 0.64 -0.16 9.76
C ALA A 112 0.17 -0.17 8.30
N ASP A 113 -1.12 -0.36 8.05
CA ASP A 113 -1.77 -0.34 6.74
C ASP A 113 -3.09 0.45 6.80
N PRO A 114 -3.51 1.13 5.72
CA PRO A 114 -2.82 1.24 4.44
C PRO A 114 -1.75 2.33 4.43
N GLY A 115 -0.80 2.22 3.49
CA GLY A 115 0.05 3.34 3.08
C GLY A 115 -0.73 4.35 2.22
N VAL A 116 -0.09 5.49 1.94
CA VAL A 116 -0.65 6.55 1.09
C VAL A 116 0.30 6.81 -0.08
N GLN A 117 -0.24 6.90 -1.29
CA GLN A 117 0.50 7.27 -2.49
C GLN A 117 -0.14 8.51 -3.13
N TYR A 118 0.64 9.58 -3.28
CA TYR A 118 0.19 10.87 -3.79
C TYR A 118 0.12 10.83 -5.32
N ASP A 119 -1.03 10.42 -5.84
CA ASP A 119 -1.23 10.07 -7.24
C ASP A 119 -0.87 11.19 -8.23
N THR A 120 -1.28 12.42 -7.94
CA THR A 120 -0.98 13.57 -8.80
C THR A 120 0.53 13.83 -8.85
N THR A 121 1.18 13.93 -7.70
CA THR A 121 2.62 14.20 -7.58
C THR A 121 3.45 13.10 -8.23
N ILE A 122 3.12 11.84 -8.01
CA ILE A 122 3.82 10.70 -8.62
C ILE A 122 3.81 10.82 -10.15
N ASN A 123 2.66 11.17 -10.73
CA ASN A 123 2.54 11.29 -12.19
C ASN A 123 3.10 12.61 -12.75
N GLU A 124 3.18 13.67 -11.97
CA GLU A 124 3.89 14.90 -12.33
C GLU A 124 5.42 14.68 -12.42
N TRP A 125 5.95 13.83 -11.55
CA TRP A 125 7.39 13.48 -11.54
C TRP A 125 7.74 12.27 -12.41
N HIS A 126 6.76 11.73 -13.16
CA HIS A 126 6.99 10.59 -14.02
C HIS A 126 7.95 10.92 -15.16
N THR A 127 9.08 10.22 -15.23
CA THR A 127 10.16 10.48 -16.21
C THR A 127 9.86 9.98 -17.63
N CYS A 128 8.83 9.12 -17.80
CA CYS A 128 8.44 8.57 -19.09
C CYS A 128 6.91 8.67 -19.33
N PRO A 129 6.31 9.89 -19.31
CA PRO A 129 4.86 10.06 -19.34
C PRO A 129 4.19 9.57 -20.63
N LYS A 130 4.95 9.49 -21.74
CA LYS A 130 4.43 8.95 -23.01
C LYS A 130 4.20 7.44 -22.96
N GLY A 131 4.81 6.73 -22.02
CA GLY A 131 4.64 5.29 -21.83
C GLY A 131 3.34 4.89 -21.16
N GLY A 132 2.65 5.83 -20.54
CA GLY A 132 1.41 5.60 -19.81
C GLY A 132 1.40 6.28 -18.43
N ARG A 133 0.42 5.92 -17.61
CA ARG A 133 0.26 6.45 -16.25
C ARG A 133 0.81 5.46 -15.23
N ILE A 134 1.43 5.96 -14.18
CA ILE A 134 1.83 5.16 -13.01
C ILE A 134 0.60 4.98 -12.12
N ASN A 135 0.15 3.72 -11.96
CA ASN A 135 -1.02 3.37 -11.16
C ASN A 135 -0.65 2.73 -9.81
N ALA A 136 0.54 2.16 -9.69
CA ALA A 136 0.96 1.42 -8.51
C ALA A 136 2.49 1.50 -8.31
N SER A 137 2.96 0.84 -7.27
CA SER A 137 4.36 0.67 -6.93
C SER A 137 4.68 -0.79 -6.58
N ASN A 138 5.94 -1.08 -6.31
CA ASN A 138 6.34 -2.31 -5.63
C ASN A 138 5.87 -2.31 -4.15
N PRO A 139 5.95 -3.44 -3.42
CA PRO A 139 5.43 -3.57 -2.06
C PRO A 139 5.99 -2.58 -1.04
N CYS A 140 7.26 -2.19 -1.16
CA CYS A 140 7.88 -1.22 -0.26
C CYS A 140 7.66 0.24 -0.68
N SER A 141 7.01 0.47 -1.82
CA SER A 141 6.68 1.80 -2.39
C SER A 141 7.89 2.68 -2.77
N GLU A 142 9.08 2.11 -2.89
CA GLU A 142 10.27 2.84 -3.34
C GLU A 142 10.38 2.98 -4.86
N TYR A 143 9.66 2.16 -5.62
CA TYR A 143 9.67 2.19 -7.07
C TYR A 143 8.26 2.35 -7.65
N MET A 144 8.03 3.50 -8.25
CA MET A 144 6.79 3.84 -8.95
C MET A 144 6.98 3.57 -10.43
N PHE A 145 6.20 2.66 -11.02
CA PHE A 145 6.42 2.17 -12.38
C PHE A 145 5.13 1.89 -13.14
N LEU A 146 5.28 1.74 -14.45
CA LEU A 146 4.18 1.45 -15.37
C LEU A 146 3.66 0.02 -15.19
N ASP A 147 2.37 -0.17 -15.49
CA ASP A 147 1.76 -1.48 -15.51
C ASP A 147 2.47 -2.43 -16.49
N ASN A 148 2.46 -3.71 -16.17
CA ASN A 148 3.09 -4.77 -16.98
C ASN A 148 4.60 -4.61 -17.18
N THR A 149 5.29 -3.95 -16.27
CA THR A 149 6.75 -3.83 -16.24
C THR A 149 7.33 -4.57 -15.05
N ALA A 150 8.64 -4.70 -15.02
CA ALA A 150 9.37 -5.36 -13.94
C ALA A 150 10.51 -4.49 -13.43
N CYS A 151 10.93 -4.72 -12.19
CA CYS A 151 12.07 -4.09 -11.57
C CYS A 151 13.19 -5.11 -11.42
N ASN A 152 14.39 -4.79 -11.91
CA ASN A 152 15.60 -5.53 -11.64
C ASN A 152 16.36 -4.87 -10.50
N LEU A 153 16.72 -5.66 -9.49
CA LEU A 153 17.51 -5.21 -8.35
C LEU A 153 18.93 -5.76 -8.48
N ALA A 154 19.90 -4.89 -8.18
CA ALA A 154 21.30 -5.28 -8.13
C ALA A 154 22.00 -4.58 -6.97
N SER A 155 22.99 -5.25 -6.41
CA SER A 155 23.88 -4.68 -5.40
C SER A 155 25.32 -5.02 -5.76
N ILE A 156 26.21 -4.04 -5.66
CA ILE A 156 27.64 -4.21 -5.86
C ILE A 156 28.31 -4.25 -4.49
N ASN A 157 29.07 -5.32 -4.22
CA ASN A 157 29.87 -5.39 -3.02
C ASN A 157 31.15 -4.55 -3.23
N LEU A 158 31.13 -3.32 -2.76
CA LEU A 158 32.24 -2.38 -2.90
C LEU A 158 33.52 -2.87 -2.20
N ALA A 159 33.41 -3.71 -1.18
CA ALA A 159 34.60 -4.25 -0.50
C ALA A 159 35.50 -5.09 -1.42
N HIS A 160 34.96 -5.66 -2.51
CA HIS A 160 35.77 -6.37 -3.51
C HIS A 160 36.65 -5.46 -4.35
N PHE A 161 36.34 -4.17 -4.41
CA PHE A 161 37.09 -3.18 -5.19
C PHE A 161 38.02 -2.35 -4.33
N PHE A 162 37.96 -2.50 -3.01
CA PHE A 162 38.82 -1.78 -2.07
C PHE A 162 40.17 -2.48 -1.92
N ASP A 163 41.26 -1.76 -2.20
CA ASP A 163 42.62 -2.23 -1.92
C ASP A 163 43.05 -1.72 -0.51
N PRO A 164 43.17 -2.62 0.48
CA PRO A 164 43.55 -2.22 1.83
C PRO A 164 44.99 -1.72 1.97
N LYS A 165 45.84 -1.95 0.98
CA LYS A 165 47.25 -1.48 0.98
C LYS A 165 47.37 -0.04 0.52
N SER A 166 46.67 0.31 -0.55
CA SER A 166 46.65 1.67 -1.09
C SER A 166 45.57 2.55 -0.49
N LEU A 167 44.60 1.97 0.24
CA LEU A 167 43.40 2.63 0.75
C LEU A 167 42.57 3.31 -0.34
N THR A 168 42.49 2.69 -1.51
CA THR A 168 41.74 3.18 -2.69
C THR A 168 40.73 2.15 -3.17
N PHE A 169 39.76 2.63 -3.98
CA PHE A 169 38.81 1.80 -4.74
C PHE A 169 39.28 1.63 -6.19
#